data_4651e24c24c632229980dda1ddad1492
#
_entry.id   4651e24c24c632229980dda1ddad1492
#
_cell.length_a   1.000
_cell.length_b   1.000
_cell.length_c   1.000
_cell.angle_alpha   90.00
_cell.angle_beta   90.00
_cell.angle_gamma   90.00
#
_symmetry.space_group_name_H-M   'P 1'
#
loop_
_entity.id
_entity.type
_entity.pdbx_description
1 polymer ?
#
loop_
_entity_poly.entity_id
_entity_poly.type
_entity_poly.pdbx_seq_one_letter_code
_entity_poly.pdbx_strand_id
1 'polypeptide(L)'
;MYKITLADGTVLKNLELNGNNYIAEGVIEDSVFEGNLDTVTVTDGKTTETFTDMRLMSNRVVEGKSWFVLGEKTAQQKAMERLNTLLASNADSITDVQVALAEVYELILGGM
;
A
#
# COMPACT_ATOMS: atom_id res chain seq x y z
N MET A 1 1.94 -20.66 8.17
CA MET A 1 0.88 -19.71 7.76
C MET A 1 1.34 -18.30 8.05
N TYR A 2 0.98 -17.38 7.19
CA TYR A 2 1.37 -15.97 7.34
C TYR A 2 0.28 -15.17 8.03
N LYS A 3 0.70 -14.16 8.75
CA LYS A 3 -0.18 -13.18 9.37
C LYS A 3 0.28 -11.80 8.96
N ILE A 4 -0.64 -10.96 8.51
CA ILE A 4 -0.36 -9.58 8.11
C ILE A 4 -1.14 -8.64 9.01
N THR A 5 -0.45 -7.68 9.61
CA THR A 5 -1.07 -6.62 10.39
C THR A 5 -0.99 -5.32 9.58
N LEU A 6 -2.13 -4.71 9.33
CA LEU A 6 -2.24 -3.47 8.56
C LEU A 6 -2.02 -2.24 9.46
N ALA A 7 -1.93 -1.06 8.84
CA ALA A 7 -1.61 0.17 9.54
C ALA A 7 -2.60 0.53 10.65
N ASP A 8 -3.87 0.19 10.49
CA ASP A 8 -4.92 0.45 11.47
C ASP A 8 -5.03 -0.62 12.57
N GLY A 9 -4.18 -1.64 12.51
CA GLY A 9 -4.22 -2.77 13.43
C GLY A 9 -5.05 -3.95 12.97
N THR A 10 -5.67 -3.88 11.79
CA THR A 10 -6.39 -5.02 11.22
C THR A 10 -5.43 -6.18 10.99
N VAL A 11 -5.82 -7.37 11.44
CA VAL A 11 -4.99 -8.57 11.33
C VAL A 11 -5.63 -9.56 10.36
N LEU A 12 -4.85 -9.97 9.36
CA LEU A 12 -5.21 -11.01 8.41
C LEU A 12 -4.43 -12.27 8.78
N LYS A 13 -5.15 -13.29 9.20
CA LYS A 13 -4.55 -14.54 9.74
C LYS A 13 -4.68 -15.69 8.76
N ASN A 14 -3.91 -16.73 9.01
CA ASN A 14 -4.00 -18.02 8.31
C ASN A 14 -3.87 -17.85 6.81
N LEU A 15 -2.93 -17.02 6.40
CA LEU A 15 -2.65 -16.75 4.99
C LEU A 15 -1.66 -17.78 4.46
N GLU A 16 -1.96 -18.33 3.29
CA GLU A 16 -1.02 -19.14 2.54
C GLU A 16 -0.27 -18.27 1.55
N LEU A 17 0.98 -18.58 1.30
CA LEU A 17 1.78 -17.89 0.29
C LEU A 17 1.97 -18.80 -0.92
N ASN A 18 1.55 -18.33 -2.09
CA ASN A 18 1.72 -19.02 -3.35
C ASN A 18 2.34 -18.06 -4.36
N GLY A 19 3.65 -18.19 -4.57
CA GLY A 19 4.40 -17.24 -5.36
C GLY A 19 4.37 -15.87 -4.69
N ASN A 20 3.81 -14.89 -5.37
CA ASN A 20 3.63 -13.52 -4.82
C ASN A 20 2.24 -13.30 -4.22
N ASN A 21 1.36 -14.30 -4.28
CA ASN A 21 0.00 -14.17 -3.80
C ASN A 21 -0.14 -14.67 -2.36
N TYR A 22 -0.82 -13.89 -1.53
CA TYR A 22 -1.34 -14.35 -0.26
C TYR A 22 -2.76 -14.83 -0.45
N ILE A 23 -3.09 -16.00 0.08
CA ILE A 23 -4.40 -16.62 -0.04
C ILE A 23 -5.06 -16.59 1.32
N ALA A 24 -6.18 -15.88 1.43
CA ALA A 24 -6.94 -15.79 2.66
C ALA A 24 -7.92 -16.97 2.77
N GLU A 25 -8.42 -17.24 3.97
CA GLU A 25 -9.43 -18.27 4.19
C GLU A 25 -10.80 -17.89 3.63
N GLY A 26 -11.05 -16.61 3.41
CA GLY A 26 -12.30 -16.09 2.90
C GLY A 26 -12.09 -14.84 2.07
N VAL A 27 -13.17 -14.19 1.69
CA VAL A 27 -13.13 -12.98 0.89
C VAL A 27 -12.72 -11.78 1.75
N ILE A 28 -11.74 -11.02 1.26
CA ILE A 28 -11.32 -9.75 1.86
C ILE A 28 -11.67 -8.65 0.88
N GLU A 29 -12.44 -7.67 1.34
CA GLU A 29 -12.82 -6.52 0.52
C GLU A 29 -11.62 -5.61 0.26
N ASP A 30 -11.57 -4.99 -0.92
CA ASP A 30 -10.52 -4.03 -1.26
C ASP A 30 -10.47 -2.86 -0.27
N SER A 31 -11.61 -2.47 0.27
CA SER A 31 -11.71 -1.38 1.25
C SER A 31 -10.91 -1.64 2.53
N VAL A 32 -10.65 -2.89 2.86
CA VAL A 32 -9.81 -3.25 4.01
C VAL A 32 -8.38 -2.74 3.81
N PHE A 33 -7.92 -2.73 2.58
CA PHE A 33 -6.57 -2.30 2.22
C PHE A 33 -6.47 -0.79 1.93
N GLU A 34 -7.57 -0.14 1.61
CA GLU A 34 -7.57 1.28 1.23
C GLU A 34 -7.09 2.18 2.37
N GLY A 35 -6.05 2.99 2.10
CA GLY A 35 -5.47 3.90 3.08
C GLY A 35 -4.84 3.20 4.28
N ASN A 36 -4.56 1.91 4.17
CA ASN A 36 -4.21 1.05 5.31
C ASN A 36 -2.89 0.30 5.10
N LEU A 37 -2.13 0.67 4.08
CA LEU A 37 -0.89 0.00 3.71
C LEU A 37 0.34 0.87 3.94
N ASP A 38 0.23 1.94 4.73
CA ASP A 38 1.37 2.79 5.09
C ASP A 38 2.40 2.04 5.92
N THR A 39 1.94 1.11 6.73
CA THR A 39 2.79 0.20 7.50
C THR A 39 2.13 -1.17 7.50
N VAL A 40 2.86 -2.16 7.03
CA VAL A 40 2.38 -3.53 6.95
C VAL A 40 3.41 -4.45 7.61
N THR A 41 2.97 -5.22 8.60
CA THR A 41 3.83 -6.18 9.29
C THR A 41 3.43 -7.59 8.88
N VAL A 42 4.39 -8.32 8.33
CA VAL A 42 4.18 -9.70 7.87
C VAL A 42 5.00 -10.66 8.72
N THR A 43 4.36 -11.67 9.26
CA THR A 43 5.04 -12.70 10.04
C THR A 43 4.60 -14.10 9.62
N ASP A 44 5.53 -15.03 9.62
CA ASP A 44 5.25 -16.45 9.40
C ASP A 44 5.24 -17.25 10.72
N GLY A 45 5.34 -16.54 11.85
CA GLY A 45 5.43 -17.15 13.17
C GLY A 45 6.87 -17.33 13.65
N LYS A 46 7.86 -17.22 12.78
CA LYS A 46 9.28 -17.34 13.12
C LYS A 46 10.03 -16.04 12.83
N THR A 47 9.73 -15.41 11.70
CA THR A 47 10.33 -14.15 11.29
C THR A 47 9.25 -13.11 11.10
N THR A 48 9.59 -11.86 11.36
CA THR A 48 8.67 -10.73 11.20
C THR A 48 9.37 -9.66 10.37
N GLU A 49 8.69 -9.19 9.34
CA GLU A 49 9.16 -8.09 8.50
C GLU A 49 8.14 -6.97 8.49
N THR A 50 8.61 -5.74 8.52
CA THR A 50 7.76 -4.56 8.43
C THR A 50 8.07 -3.81 7.14
N PHE A 51 7.03 -3.53 6.38
CA PHE A 51 7.11 -2.79 5.13
C PHE A 51 6.37 -1.48 5.28
N THR A 52 6.85 -0.44 4.62
CA THR A 52 6.22 0.88 4.62
C THR A 52 5.85 1.27 3.19
N ASP A 53 4.87 2.16 3.06
CA ASP A 53 4.42 2.67 1.76
C ASP A 53 4.08 1.57 0.76
N MET A 54 3.28 0.62 1.21
CA MET A 54 2.82 -0.49 0.38
C MET A 54 1.55 -0.12 -0.37
N ARG A 55 1.24 -0.90 -1.40
CA ARG A 55 0.00 -0.79 -2.18
C ARG A 55 -0.56 -2.16 -2.48
N LEU A 56 -1.86 -2.23 -2.70
CA LEU A 56 -2.51 -3.44 -3.16
C LEU A 56 -2.31 -3.53 -4.69
N MET A 57 -1.57 -4.52 -5.14
CA MET A 57 -1.32 -4.71 -6.56
C MET A 57 -2.44 -5.47 -7.25
N SER A 58 -3.00 -6.46 -6.57
CA SER A 58 -4.18 -7.17 -7.05
C SER A 58 -4.90 -7.83 -5.89
N ASN A 59 -6.20 -7.98 -6.02
CA ASN A 59 -7.03 -8.75 -5.10
C ASN A 59 -8.14 -9.39 -5.94
N ARG A 60 -8.15 -10.70 -6.00
CA ARG A 60 -9.16 -11.44 -6.74
C ARG A 60 -9.69 -12.58 -5.89
N VAL A 61 -10.92 -12.94 -6.13
CA VAL A 61 -11.58 -14.02 -5.40
C VAL A 61 -11.56 -15.28 -6.27
N VAL A 62 -10.99 -16.35 -5.70
CA VAL A 62 -10.94 -17.67 -6.34
C VAL A 62 -11.52 -18.68 -5.34
N GLU A 63 -12.60 -19.33 -5.73
CA GLU A 63 -13.26 -20.34 -4.89
C GLU A 63 -13.61 -19.85 -3.47
N GLY A 64 -14.08 -18.60 -3.38
CA GLY A 64 -14.46 -17.99 -2.11
C GLY A 64 -13.31 -17.53 -1.24
N LYS A 65 -12.09 -17.51 -1.79
CA LYS A 65 -10.89 -17.06 -1.09
C LYS A 65 -10.27 -15.87 -1.82
N SER A 66 -9.84 -14.87 -1.07
CA SER A 66 -9.11 -13.74 -1.65
C SER A 66 -7.66 -14.10 -1.91
N TRP A 67 -7.24 -13.89 -3.14
CA TRP A 67 -5.84 -13.97 -3.55
C TRP A 67 -5.37 -12.55 -3.80
N PHE A 68 -4.45 -12.08 -2.98
CA PHE A 68 -3.98 -10.69 -3.10
C PHE A 68 -2.47 -10.59 -3.12
N VAL A 69 -1.98 -9.54 -3.77
CA VAL A 69 -0.56 -9.23 -3.88
C VAL A 69 -0.33 -7.81 -3.38
N LEU A 70 0.62 -7.65 -2.48
CA LEU A 70 1.05 -6.34 -1.98
C LEU A 70 2.41 -6.01 -2.60
N GLY A 71 2.63 -4.75 -2.92
CA GLY A 71 3.89 -4.28 -3.45
C GLY A 71 4.24 -2.92 -2.88
N GLU A 72 5.46 -2.47 -3.13
CA GLU A 72 5.90 -1.16 -2.71
C GLU A 72 5.40 -0.09 -3.69
N LYS A 73 5.04 1.08 -3.16
CA LYS A 73 4.72 2.23 -3.99
C LYS A 73 5.97 2.74 -4.68
N THR A 74 5.83 3.18 -5.93
CA THR A 74 6.93 3.85 -6.64
C THR A 74 7.15 5.25 -6.06
N ALA A 75 8.35 5.81 -6.31
CA ALA A 75 8.64 7.18 -5.90
C ALA A 75 7.65 8.18 -6.50
N GLN A 76 7.25 7.97 -7.74
CA GLN A 76 6.26 8.79 -8.42
C GLN A 76 4.90 8.73 -7.73
N GLN A 77 4.46 7.54 -7.32
CA GLN A 77 3.20 7.37 -6.59
C GLN A 77 3.22 8.09 -5.24
N LYS A 78 4.34 8.00 -4.52
CA LYS A 78 4.51 8.71 -3.24
C LYS A 78 4.43 10.23 -3.42
N ALA A 79 5.06 10.75 -4.46
CA ALA A 79 5.02 12.19 -4.77
C ALA A 79 3.60 12.65 -5.13
N MET A 80 2.87 11.87 -5.91
CA MET A 80 1.49 12.16 -6.26
C MET A 80 0.57 12.16 -5.05
N GLU A 81 0.75 11.24 -4.14
CA GLU A 81 -0.02 11.21 -2.89
C GLU A 81 0.26 12.42 -2.02
N ARG A 82 1.52 12.85 -1.94
CA ARG A 82 1.89 14.06 -1.22
C ARG A 82 1.20 15.29 -1.82
N LEU A 83 1.19 15.40 -3.14
CA LEU A 83 0.51 16.49 -3.83
C LEU A 83 -0.99 16.50 -3.53
N ASN A 84 -1.63 15.34 -3.60
CA ASN A 84 -3.06 15.22 -3.29
C ASN A 84 -3.37 15.60 -1.84
N THR A 85 -2.51 15.23 -0.90
CA THR A 85 -2.66 15.59 0.51
C THR A 85 -2.56 17.10 0.70
N LEU A 86 -1.61 17.75 0.04
CA LEU A 86 -1.45 19.20 0.10
C LEU A 86 -2.67 19.94 -0.48
N LEU A 87 -3.19 19.44 -1.59
CA LEU A 87 -4.40 20.00 -2.20
C LEU A 87 -5.63 19.81 -1.31
N ALA A 88 -5.76 18.62 -0.70
CA ALA A 88 -6.90 18.31 0.17
C ALA A 88 -6.87 19.12 1.47
N SER A 89 -5.70 19.42 2.01
CA SER A 89 -5.56 20.25 3.20
C SER A 89 -5.77 21.73 2.94
N ASN A 90 -6.10 22.08 1.70
CA ASN A 90 -6.28 23.46 1.26
C ASN A 90 -5.10 24.32 1.69
N ALA A 91 -3.95 23.95 1.18
CA ALA A 91 -2.70 24.60 1.53
C ALA A 91 -2.87 26.13 1.49
N ASP A 92 -2.79 26.75 2.63
CA ASP A 92 -2.76 28.22 2.73
C ASP A 92 -1.52 28.74 2.04
N SER A 93 -0.67 27.86 1.61
CA SER A 93 0.61 28.18 0.98
C SER A 93 0.65 27.63 -0.43
N ILE A 94 0.49 28.50 -1.40
CA ILE A 94 0.72 28.18 -2.82
C ILE A 94 2.15 27.67 -3.02
N THR A 95 3.08 28.13 -2.20
CA THR A 95 4.47 27.69 -2.23
C THR A 95 4.61 26.18 -2.02
N ASP A 96 3.89 25.61 -1.08
CA ASP A 96 3.93 24.20 -0.81
C ASP A 96 3.44 23.38 -1.99
N VAL A 97 2.38 23.85 -2.67
CA VAL A 97 1.86 23.21 -3.87
C VAL A 97 2.89 23.27 -5.00
N GLN A 98 3.56 24.40 -5.16
CA GLN A 98 4.60 24.58 -6.18
C GLN A 98 5.79 23.64 -5.93
N VAL A 99 6.21 23.48 -4.69
CA VAL A 99 7.30 22.55 -4.34
C VAL A 99 6.89 21.11 -4.65
N ALA A 100 5.68 20.72 -4.32
CA ALA A 100 5.19 19.39 -4.60
C ALA A 100 5.11 19.12 -6.11
N LEU A 101 4.68 20.10 -6.90
CA LEU A 101 4.67 20.00 -8.37
C LEU A 101 6.08 19.86 -8.94
N ALA A 102 7.06 20.60 -8.40
CA ALA A 102 8.44 20.49 -8.83
C ALA A 102 9.00 19.10 -8.58
N GLU A 103 8.70 18.49 -7.42
CA GLU A 103 9.09 17.12 -7.12
C GLU A 103 8.49 16.10 -8.09
N VAL A 104 7.23 16.27 -8.46
CA VAL A 104 6.57 15.41 -9.44
C VAL A 104 7.24 15.54 -10.81
N TYR A 105 7.54 16.75 -11.24
CA TYR A 105 8.23 16.99 -12.51
C TYR A 105 9.62 16.35 -12.53
N GLU A 106 10.37 16.50 -11.46
CA GLU A 106 11.69 15.87 -11.36
C GLU A 106 11.62 14.35 -11.48
N LEU A 107 10.65 13.74 -10.85
CA LEU A 107 10.46 12.28 -10.93
C LEU A 107 10.07 11.85 -12.34
N ILE A 108 9.24 12.61 -13.02
CA ILE A 108 8.82 12.29 -14.39
C ILE A 108 10.02 12.45 -15.34
N LEU A 109 10.75 13.57 -15.24
CA LEU A 109 11.89 13.83 -16.11
C LEU A 109 13.07 12.93 -15.77
N GLY A 110 13.32 12.68 -14.51
CA GLY A 110 14.40 11.80 -14.06
C GLY A 110 14.18 10.35 -14.39
N GLY A 111 12.95 9.92 -14.65
CA GLY A 111 12.59 8.57 -15.02
C GLY A 111 12.63 8.27 -16.51
N MET A 112 12.98 9.24 -17.32
CA MET A 112 13.06 9.08 -18.78
C MET A 112 14.41 8.60 -19.23
#